data_1138a19e63452062033da062c841809a
#
_entry.id   1138a19e63452062033da062c841809a
#
_cell.length_a   1.000
_cell.length_b   1.000
_cell.length_c   1.000
_cell.angle_alpha   90.00
_cell.angle_beta   90.00
_cell.angle_gamma   90.00
#
_symmetry.space_group_name_H-M   'P 1'
#
loop_
_entity.id
_entity.type
_entity.pdbx_description
1 polymer ?
#
loop_
_entity_poly.entity_id
_entity_poly.type
_entity_poly.pdbx_seq_one_letter_code
_entity_poly.pdbx_strand_id
1 'polypeptide(L)'
;MNEILNVHVEVQVKPGMEAAFVAASGENARCSRMEPGVIRFDLLRDAELPGRFLLIEVYRNPAAAIAHKETAHYATWRDTVAPMMAVPRVGRKYATLDSPDA
;
A
#
# COMPACT_ATOMS: atom_id res chain seq x y z
N MET A 1 18.49 -8.83 -14.98
CA MET A 1 18.59 -8.25 -13.64
C MET A 1 17.20 -7.90 -13.13
N ASN A 2 16.94 -8.20 -11.89
CA ASN A 2 15.62 -7.98 -11.31
C ASN A 2 15.54 -6.56 -10.73
N GLU A 3 14.63 -5.73 -11.24
CA GLU A 3 14.40 -4.38 -10.74
C GLU A 3 13.13 -4.28 -9.89
N ILE A 4 12.51 -5.40 -9.57
CA ILE A 4 11.28 -5.41 -8.79
C ILE A 4 11.51 -4.72 -7.46
N LEU A 5 10.62 -3.78 -7.14
CA LEU A 5 10.62 -3.07 -5.87
C LEU A 5 9.42 -3.49 -5.05
N ASN A 6 9.67 -3.96 -3.83
CA ASN A 6 8.64 -4.29 -2.88
C ASN A 6 8.54 -3.17 -1.85
N VAL A 7 7.32 -2.72 -1.56
CA VAL A 7 7.07 -1.67 -0.56
C VAL A 7 6.07 -2.21 0.44
N HIS A 8 6.41 -2.14 1.72
CA HIS A 8 5.51 -2.47 2.82
C HIS A 8 5.15 -1.18 3.54
N VAL A 9 3.86 -0.87 3.59
CA VAL A 9 3.37 0.32 4.29
C VAL A 9 2.63 -0.15 5.54
N GLU A 10 3.21 0.16 6.70
CA GLU A 10 2.62 -0.17 8.00
C GLU A 10 1.72 0.97 8.44
N VAL A 11 0.49 0.66 8.80
CA VAL A 11 -0.52 1.64 9.16
C VAL A 11 -1.15 1.24 10.50
N GLN A 12 -1.36 2.25 11.35
CA GLN A 12 -2.11 2.08 12.58
C GLN A 12 -3.17 3.18 12.62
N VAL A 13 -4.44 2.78 12.62
CA VAL A 13 -5.55 3.74 12.58
C VAL A 13 -6.12 3.99 13.96
N LYS A 14 -6.74 5.16 14.13
CA LYS A 14 -7.43 5.52 15.35
C LYS A 14 -8.60 4.57 15.60
N PRO A 15 -8.92 4.26 16.86
CA PRO A 15 -10.09 3.44 17.17
C PRO A 15 -11.36 4.01 16.53
N GLY A 16 -12.14 3.13 15.91
CA GLY A 16 -13.37 3.51 15.23
C GLY A 16 -13.19 3.87 13.75
N MET A 17 -11.95 3.99 13.27
CA MET A 17 -11.67 4.35 11.88
C MET A 17 -11.38 3.14 10.99
N GLU A 18 -11.43 1.93 11.54
CA GLU A 18 -11.03 0.72 10.82
C GLU A 18 -11.85 0.50 9.54
N ALA A 19 -13.17 0.58 9.64
CA ALA A 19 -14.03 0.34 8.48
C ALA A 19 -13.82 1.38 7.38
N ALA A 20 -13.67 2.65 7.75
CA ALA A 20 -13.44 3.73 6.80
C ALA A 20 -12.07 3.57 6.12
N PHE A 21 -11.04 3.15 6.87
CA PHE A 21 -9.72 2.88 6.31
C PHE A 21 -9.77 1.73 5.31
N VAL A 22 -10.46 0.65 5.65
CA VAL A 22 -10.59 -0.51 4.76
C VAL A 22 -11.31 -0.11 3.46
N ALA A 23 -12.38 0.68 3.55
CA ALA A 23 -13.11 1.12 2.37
C ALA A 23 -12.24 1.97 1.44
N ALA A 24 -11.55 2.98 1.98
CA ALA A 24 -10.69 3.86 1.20
C ALA A 24 -9.50 3.09 0.60
N SER A 25 -8.88 2.22 1.39
CA SER A 25 -7.70 1.47 0.98
C SER A 25 -8.03 0.36 -0.01
N GLY A 26 -9.21 -0.26 0.11
CA GLY A 26 -9.69 -1.24 -0.86
C GLY A 26 -9.92 -0.62 -2.23
N GLU A 27 -10.46 0.59 -2.29
CA GLU A 27 -10.65 1.31 -3.55
C GLU A 27 -9.30 1.65 -4.18
N ASN A 28 -8.37 2.18 -3.39
CA ASN A 28 -7.02 2.47 -3.87
C ASN A 28 -6.34 1.20 -4.40
N ALA A 29 -6.46 0.09 -3.69
CA ALA A 29 -5.86 -1.17 -4.11
C ALA A 29 -6.41 -1.64 -5.46
N ARG A 30 -7.73 -1.56 -5.66
CA ARG A 30 -8.36 -1.93 -6.94
C ARG A 30 -7.83 -1.09 -8.09
N CYS A 31 -7.77 0.21 -7.91
CA CYS A 31 -7.26 1.12 -8.94
C CYS A 31 -5.77 0.90 -9.19
N SER A 32 -5.02 0.67 -8.12
CA SER A 32 -3.57 0.46 -8.22
C SER A 32 -3.23 -0.80 -9.01
N ARG A 33 -4.01 -1.86 -8.83
CA ARG A 33 -3.79 -3.11 -9.57
C ARG A 33 -4.01 -2.95 -11.08
N MET A 34 -4.67 -1.90 -11.53
CA MET A 34 -4.86 -1.61 -12.94
C MET A 34 -3.69 -0.82 -13.55
N GLU A 35 -2.78 -0.32 -12.74
CA GLU A 35 -1.59 0.37 -13.24
C GLU A 35 -0.64 -0.66 -13.87
N PRO A 36 -0.10 -0.37 -15.08
CA PRO A 36 0.72 -1.37 -15.78
C PRO A 36 2.01 -1.73 -15.05
N GLY A 37 2.52 -0.85 -14.19
CA GLY A 37 3.75 -1.11 -13.44
C GLY A 37 3.54 -1.80 -12.10
N VAL A 38 2.29 -2.05 -11.70
CA VAL A 38 1.97 -2.71 -10.43
C VAL A 38 1.81 -4.21 -10.65
N ILE A 39 2.64 -5.00 -9.97
CA ILE A 39 2.56 -6.46 -10.03
C ILE A 39 1.59 -6.96 -8.96
N ARG A 40 1.60 -6.33 -7.77
CA ARG A 40 0.80 -6.77 -6.65
C ARG A 40 0.46 -5.56 -5.77
N PHE A 41 -0.75 -5.52 -5.25
CA PHE A 41 -1.18 -4.48 -4.32
C PHE A 41 -2.21 -5.08 -3.37
N ASP A 42 -1.76 -5.42 -2.15
CA ASP A 42 -2.58 -6.13 -1.16
C ASP A 42 -2.83 -5.25 0.07
N LEU A 43 -4.02 -5.38 0.61
CA LEU A 43 -4.39 -4.78 1.89
C LEU A 43 -4.58 -5.91 2.90
N LEU A 44 -3.80 -5.89 3.98
CA LEU A 44 -3.88 -6.89 5.04
C LEU A 44 -4.21 -6.23 6.36
N ARG A 45 -4.96 -6.94 7.19
CA ARG A 45 -5.19 -6.55 8.60
C ARG A 45 -4.34 -7.45 9.48
N ASP A 46 -3.73 -6.87 10.51
CA ASP A 46 -3.06 -7.66 11.55
C ASP A 46 -4.09 -8.62 12.17
N ALA A 47 -3.70 -9.90 12.29
CA ALA A 47 -4.61 -10.93 12.78
C ALA A 47 -4.96 -10.76 14.26
N GLU A 48 -4.17 -10.00 15.00
CA GLU A 48 -4.34 -9.84 16.44
C GLU A 48 -4.75 -8.43 16.85
N LEU A 49 -4.30 -7.41 16.10
CA LEU A 49 -4.54 -6.00 16.42
C LEU A 49 -5.42 -5.36 15.32
N PRO A 50 -6.74 -5.20 15.58
CA PRO A 50 -7.69 -4.79 14.53
C PRO A 50 -7.40 -3.41 13.89
N GLY A 51 -6.72 -2.52 14.60
CA GLY A 51 -6.38 -1.20 14.07
C GLY A 51 -5.08 -1.15 13.29
N ARG A 52 -4.39 -2.26 13.13
CA ARG A 52 -3.11 -2.32 12.44
C ARG A 52 -3.26 -3.01 11.09
N PHE A 53 -2.72 -2.35 10.05
CA PHE A 53 -2.83 -2.81 8.67
C PHE A 53 -1.47 -2.79 7.99
N LEU A 54 -1.36 -3.56 6.92
CA LEU A 54 -0.18 -3.61 6.07
C LEU A 54 -0.62 -3.54 4.62
N LEU A 55 -0.01 -2.64 3.85
CA LEU A 55 -0.12 -2.64 2.41
C LEU A 55 1.13 -3.31 1.85
N ILE A 56 0.95 -4.32 1.01
CA ILE A 56 2.06 -4.94 0.27
C ILE A 56 1.94 -4.50 -1.17
N GLU A 57 2.90 -3.71 -1.62
CA GLU A 57 2.93 -3.14 -2.96
C GLU A 57 4.16 -3.69 -3.67
N VAL A 58 3.97 -4.22 -4.86
CA VAL A 58 5.07 -4.75 -5.66
C VAL A 58 5.03 -4.09 -7.02
N TYR A 59 6.12 -3.44 -7.38
CA TYR A 59 6.27 -2.69 -8.61
C TYR A 59 7.30 -3.34 -9.52
N ARG A 60 7.11 -3.23 -10.84
CA ARG A 60 8.04 -3.80 -11.83
C ARG A 60 9.43 -3.18 -11.74
N ASN A 61 9.49 -1.91 -11.31
CA ASN A 61 10.73 -1.17 -11.17
C ASN A 61 10.47 0.08 -10.30
N PRO A 62 11.52 0.79 -9.89
CA PRO A 62 11.35 2.00 -9.09
C PRO A 62 10.53 3.10 -9.77
N ALA A 63 10.61 3.22 -11.10
CA ALA A 63 9.83 4.22 -11.84
C ALA A 63 8.33 3.98 -11.69
N ALA A 64 7.89 2.72 -11.65
CA ALA A 64 6.49 2.38 -11.45
C ALA A 64 5.98 2.82 -10.07
N ALA A 65 6.82 2.74 -9.05
CA ALA A 65 6.47 3.21 -7.71
C ALA A 65 6.30 4.74 -7.68
N ILE A 66 7.14 5.46 -8.42
CA ILE A 66 7.03 6.90 -8.56
C ILE A 66 5.74 7.25 -9.31
N ALA A 67 5.47 6.55 -10.42
CA ALA A 67 4.26 6.78 -11.22
C ALA A 67 2.99 6.55 -10.39
N HIS A 68 2.97 5.53 -9.51
CA HIS A 68 1.85 5.26 -8.64
C HIS A 68 1.50 6.50 -7.78
N LYS A 69 2.50 7.17 -7.24
CA LYS A 69 2.28 8.34 -6.38
C LYS A 69 1.81 9.58 -7.15
N GLU A 70 1.81 9.53 -8.46
CA GLU A 70 1.31 10.61 -9.31
C GLU A 70 -0.12 10.37 -9.78
N THR A 71 -0.73 9.26 -9.38
CA THR A 71 -2.11 8.94 -9.78
C THR A 71 -3.12 9.68 -8.92
N ALA A 72 -4.31 9.90 -9.52
CA ALA A 72 -5.42 10.52 -8.80
C ALA A 72 -5.90 9.64 -7.64
N HIS A 73 -5.94 8.31 -7.82
CA HIS A 73 -6.40 7.43 -6.75
C HIS A 73 -5.43 7.40 -5.57
N TYR A 74 -4.13 7.54 -5.79
CA TYR A 74 -3.18 7.66 -4.70
C TYR A 74 -3.43 8.96 -3.91
N ALA A 75 -3.57 10.09 -4.62
CA ALA A 75 -3.81 11.38 -3.97
C ALA A 75 -5.10 11.37 -3.14
N THR A 76 -6.16 10.79 -3.69
CA THR A 76 -7.44 10.63 -2.97
C THR A 76 -7.27 9.79 -1.72
N TRP A 77 -6.58 8.64 -1.84
CA TRP A 77 -6.33 7.77 -0.70
C TRP A 77 -5.52 8.49 0.38
N ARG A 78 -4.40 9.09 -0.02
CA ARG A 78 -3.51 9.81 0.90
C ARG A 78 -4.27 10.83 1.73
N ASP A 79 -5.09 11.65 1.08
CA ASP A 79 -5.81 12.74 1.73
C ASP A 79 -6.98 12.20 2.59
N THR A 80 -7.64 11.14 2.13
CA THR A 80 -8.75 10.54 2.86
C THR A 80 -8.28 9.88 4.15
N VAL A 81 -7.17 9.13 4.11
CA VAL A 81 -6.71 8.37 5.28
C VAL A 81 -5.85 9.16 6.25
N ALA A 82 -5.33 10.32 5.84
CA ALA A 82 -4.45 11.13 6.69
C ALA A 82 -5.04 11.39 8.08
N PRO A 83 -6.31 11.82 8.22
CA PRO A 83 -6.88 12.05 9.55
C PRO A 83 -7.19 10.77 10.34
N MET A 84 -7.10 9.61 9.71
CA MET A 84 -7.37 8.32 10.37
C MET A 84 -6.14 7.76 11.08
N MET A 85 -4.95 8.29 10.82
CA MET A 85 -3.70 7.74 11.35
C MET A 85 -3.57 7.99 12.85
N ALA A 86 -3.38 6.91 13.63
CA ALA A 86 -3.04 7.03 15.05
C ALA A 86 -1.59 7.45 15.23
N VAL A 87 -0.73 7.00 14.31
CA VAL A 87 0.69 7.37 14.23
C VAL A 87 1.02 7.56 12.75
N PRO A 88 2.09 8.27 12.39
CA PRO A 88 2.50 8.38 10.99
C PRO A 88 2.73 6.99 10.38
N ARG A 89 2.22 6.77 9.16
CA ARG A 89 2.46 5.50 8.46
C ARG A 89 3.92 5.39 8.08
N VAL A 90 4.41 4.15 8.01
CA VAL A 90 5.82 3.86 7.73
C VAL A 90 5.91 3.01 6.47
N GLY A 91 6.59 3.53 5.45
CA GLY A 91 6.88 2.79 4.23
C GLY A 91 8.32 2.27 4.27
N ARG A 92 8.48 0.98 3.95
CA ARG A 92 9.80 0.35 3.83
C ARG A 92 9.93 -0.30 2.48
N LYS A 93 11.13 -0.18 1.90
CA LYS A 93 11.42 -0.74 0.58
C LYS A 93 12.28 -1.97 0.74
N TYR A 94 11.96 -3.00 -0.05
CA TYR A 94 12.67 -4.27 -0.04
C TYR A 94 13.00 -4.71 -1.46
N ALA A 95 14.20 -5.25 -1.65
CA ALA A 95 14.58 -5.88 -2.90
C ALA A 95 14.27 -7.37 -2.82
N THR A 96 13.80 -7.94 -3.91
CA THR A 96 13.56 -9.38 -3.98
C THR A 96 14.88 -10.12 -4.15
N LEU A 97 15.17 -11.05 -3.25
CA LEU A 97 16.35 -11.91 -3.36
C LEU A 97 15.98 -13.29 -3.90
N ASP A 98 14.80 -13.78 -3.51
CA ASP A 98 14.32 -15.09 -3.93
C ASP A 98 12.80 -15.09 -3.86
N SER A 99 12.15 -15.41 -4.98
CA SER A 99 10.69 -15.46 -5.10
C SER A 99 10.35 -16.19 -6.39
N PRO A 100 9.26 -17.01 -6.38
CA PRO A 100 8.84 -17.69 -7.60
C PRO A 100 8.42 -16.70 -8.70
N ASP A 101 8.08 -15.46 -8.35
CA ASP A 101 7.61 -14.45 -9.31
C ASP A 101 8.73 -13.49 -9.77
N ALA A 102 9.95 -13.69 -9.29
CA ALA A 102 11.05 -12.79 -9.61
C ALA A 102 11.79 -13.20 -10.89
#